data_a1cb1b9cc0482274a0851166dbf33358
#
_entry.id   a1cb1b9cc0482274a0851166dbf33358
#
_cell.length_a   1.000
_cell.length_b   1.000
_cell.length_c   1.000
_cell.angle_alpha   90.00
_cell.angle_beta   90.00
_cell.angle_gamma   90.00
#
_symmetry.space_group_name_H-M   'P 1'
#
loop_
_entity.id
_entity.type
_entity.pdbx_description
1 polymer ?
#
loop_
_entity_poly.entity_id
_entity_poly.type
_entity_poly.pdbx_seq_one_letter_code
_entity_poly.pdbx_strand_id
1 'polypeptide(L)'
;MAKSNSFFGLRKGSTKTLTFSVLDGQQITKDRVTDVKNPRSKAQMEQRCILKTISMGYSTLKSIVDHSFEGISYGAASQRHFASVNAPLVRANAHDGKSVFGFASYKDSTPNMGQFIISQGSLAPIPGGVIALEFGANELSIRYNGGVASTSALANALGVNLGDIVTICALCQNSSAEVVFVWLRMMLPTEDVVCNAENIKFEANKRFNVTFEGNIAATIMFDEVDAMTAQSAALYGVIRSQKSDMGFKRSKTRLDKVVGQPIYDAKWSPALLSYPQGESYILNGGDQGSTPAAPAEKYAVTISNSTAAVIAGAGNYAAGANVTLRATSIPEGQNVQFSNVPGHAAAVTANSVTFVMPTNPVEVTITLVPKPASTYQVKAAAGYESEITGLGQYNQGDQVTVTYTGSSTLDSSEPLGARIEGGSVVSVTKVSAKSVRFTMPAGIVVVTPNEYME
;
A
#
# COMPACT_ATOMS: atom_id res chain seq x y z
N MET A 1 26.85 -29.89 -17.15
CA MET A 1 27.20 -29.26 -15.86
C MET A 1 28.05 -30.26 -15.06
N ALA A 2 29.24 -29.89 -14.65
CA ALA A 2 30.07 -30.71 -13.77
C ALA A 2 29.74 -30.35 -12.29
N LYS A 3 29.54 -31.37 -11.48
CA LYS A 3 29.39 -31.27 -10.04
C LYS A 3 30.68 -31.75 -9.38
N SER A 4 31.24 -31.01 -8.47
CA SER A 4 32.40 -31.42 -7.70
C SER A 4 32.33 -30.94 -6.25
N ASN A 5 32.81 -31.77 -5.34
CA ASN A 5 33.13 -31.35 -3.98
C ASN A 5 34.56 -30.83 -4.00
N SER A 6 34.74 -29.53 -3.90
CA SER A 6 36.06 -28.90 -3.93
C SER A 6 36.76 -29.05 -2.59
N PHE A 7 37.98 -29.58 -2.60
CA PHE A 7 38.86 -29.62 -1.41
C PHE A 7 39.19 -28.22 -0.84
N PHE A 8 39.14 -27.18 -1.67
CA PHE A 8 39.40 -25.80 -1.27
C PHE A 8 38.15 -25.00 -0.87
N GLY A 9 37.07 -25.70 -0.55
CA GLY A 9 35.80 -25.08 -0.19
C GLY A 9 34.90 -24.73 -1.39
N LEU A 10 33.64 -24.40 -1.10
CA LEU A 10 32.65 -24.08 -2.12
C LEU A 10 32.85 -22.65 -2.63
N ARG A 11 33.05 -22.48 -3.90
CA ARG A 11 33.23 -21.18 -4.55
C ARG A 11 31.92 -20.65 -5.12
N LYS A 12 31.71 -19.33 -4.97
CA LYS A 12 30.62 -18.59 -5.62
C LYS A 12 31.21 -17.43 -6.41
N GLY A 13 30.66 -17.14 -7.60
CA GLY A 13 31.11 -16.02 -8.44
C GLY A 13 31.41 -16.45 -9.86
N SER A 14 32.05 -15.58 -10.62
CA SER A 14 32.41 -15.81 -12.03
C SER A 14 33.84 -15.40 -12.29
N THR A 15 34.51 -16.16 -13.14
CA THR A 15 35.80 -15.81 -13.78
C THR A 15 35.55 -15.37 -15.22
N LYS A 16 36.62 -15.10 -16.00
CA LYS A 16 36.46 -14.78 -17.42
C LYS A 16 35.68 -15.85 -18.21
N THR A 17 35.85 -17.12 -17.89
CA THR A 17 35.32 -18.25 -18.65
C THR A 17 34.31 -19.10 -17.89
N LEU A 18 34.35 -19.11 -16.56
CA LEU A 18 33.54 -20.01 -15.73
C LEU A 18 32.69 -19.24 -14.72
N THR A 19 31.52 -19.77 -14.44
CA THR A 19 30.64 -19.36 -13.35
C THR A 19 30.53 -20.48 -12.34
N PHE A 20 30.71 -20.16 -11.07
CA PHE A 20 30.60 -21.07 -9.92
C PHE A 20 29.36 -20.74 -9.12
N SER A 21 28.56 -21.72 -8.81
CA SER A 21 27.41 -21.63 -7.93
C SER A 21 27.38 -22.82 -6.97
N VAL A 22 26.75 -22.64 -5.82
CA VAL A 22 26.56 -23.72 -4.85
C VAL A 22 25.06 -23.98 -4.76
N LEU A 23 24.67 -25.23 -4.99
CA LEU A 23 23.30 -25.68 -4.84
C LEU A 23 23.30 -26.95 -3.99
N ASP A 24 22.56 -26.92 -2.90
CA ASP A 24 22.41 -28.02 -1.93
C ASP A 24 23.77 -28.58 -1.47
N GLY A 25 24.70 -27.68 -1.11
CA GLY A 25 26.04 -28.04 -0.65
C GLY A 25 27.02 -28.53 -1.74
N GLN A 26 26.58 -28.61 -2.99
CA GLN A 26 27.42 -29.02 -4.13
C GLN A 26 27.81 -27.81 -4.97
N GLN A 27 29.10 -27.76 -5.35
CA GLN A 27 29.57 -26.77 -6.30
C GLN A 27 29.18 -27.14 -7.72
N ILE A 28 28.54 -26.21 -8.41
CA ILE A 28 28.22 -26.31 -9.83
C ILE A 28 29.13 -25.35 -10.58
N THR A 29 29.85 -25.89 -11.54
CA THR A 29 30.67 -25.11 -12.46
C THR A 29 30.06 -25.16 -13.85
N LYS A 30 29.90 -24.02 -14.50
CA LYS A 30 29.39 -23.90 -15.87
C LYS A 30 30.18 -22.83 -16.63
N ASP A 31 30.21 -22.96 -17.94
CA ASP A 31 30.81 -21.95 -18.80
C ASP A 31 30.08 -20.62 -18.62
N ARG A 32 30.84 -19.54 -18.61
CA ARG A 32 30.28 -18.20 -18.58
C ARG A 32 29.80 -17.84 -19.98
N VAL A 33 28.50 -17.62 -20.11
CA VAL A 33 27.94 -17.08 -21.34
C VAL A 33 28.23 -15.59 -21.38
N THR A 34 29.08 -15.17 -22.32
CA THR A 34 29.49 -13.76 -22.48
C THR A 34 28.60 -12.99 -23.43
N ASP A 35 28.00 -13.67 -24.39
CA ASP A 35 27.03 -13.11 -25.34
C ASP A 35 25.69 -13.80 -25.19
N VAL A 36 24.76 -13.17 -24.48
CA VAL A 36 23.41 -13.68 -24.28
C VAL A 36 22.49 -13.03 -25.30
N LYS A 37 22.24 -13.73 -26.40
CA LYS A 37 21.12 -13.33 -27.28
C LYS A 37 19.83 -13.43 -26.49
N ASN A 38 19.15 -12.32 -26.34
CA ASN A 38 17.87 -12.23 -25.67
C ASN A 38 16.75 -11.93 -26.68
N PRO A 39 16.42 -12.89 -27.57
CA PRO A 39 15.34 -12.71 -28.51
C PRO A 39 14.05 -12.54 -27.71
N ARG A 40 13.33 -11.48 -27.94
CA ARG A 40 12.00 -11.26 -27.33
C ARG A 40 10.93 -12.02 -28.12
N SER A 41 11.14 -13.35 -28.28
CA SER A 41 10.15 -14.17 -28.94
C SER A 41 8.87 -14.23 -28.11
N LYS A 42 7.76 -14.52 -28.77
CA LYS A 42 6.44 -14.68 -28.19
C LYS A 42 6.45 -15.56 -26.95
N ALA A 43 6.95 -16.78 -27.07
CA ALA A 43 7.01 -17.74 -25.99
C ALA A 43 7.90 -17.27 -24.81
N GLN A 44 8.96 -16.55 -25.09
CA GLN A 44 9.82 -16.00 -24.03
C GLN A 44 9.14 -14.88 -23.24
N MET A 45 8.42 -13.98 -23.91
CA MET A 45 7.70 -12.90 -23.24
C MET A 45 6.58 -13.46 -22.37
N GLU A 46 5.82 -14.43 -22.88
CA GLU A 46 4.81 -15.14 -22.11
C GLU A 46 5.41 -15.79 -20.84
N GLN A 47 6.50 -16.56 -20.97
CA GLN A 47 7.14 -17.19 -19.82
C GLN A 47 7.67 -16.19 -18.80
N ARG A 48 8.17 -15.04 -19.25
CA ARG A 48 8.61 -13.97 -18.35
C ARG A 48 7.44 -13.35 -17.58
N CYS A 49 6.33 -13.09 -18.26
CA CYS A 49 5.13 -12.59 -17.62
C CYS A 49 4.58 -13.58 -16.59
N ILE A 50 4.50 -14.85 -16.94
CA ILE A 50 4.06 -15.93 -16.03
C ILE A 50 4.95 -15.97 -14.78
N LEU A 51 6.26 -16.08 -14.95
CA LEU A 51 7.20 -16.18 -13.84
C LEU A 51 7.17 -14.94 -12.96
N LYS A 52 7.06 -13.75 -13.54
CA LYS A 52 7.01 -12.52 -12.79
C LYS A 52 5.72 -12.38 -11.99
N THR A 53 4.58 -12.75 -12.58
CA THR A 53 3.28 -12.79 -11.89
C THR A 53 3.33 -13.70 -10.66
N ILE A 54 3.87 -14.89 -10.83
CA ILE A 54 4.03 -15.86 -9.72
C ILE A 54 4.96 -15.31 -8.64
N SER A 55 6.09 -14.74 -9.04
CA SER A 55 7.06 -14.16 -8.10
C SER A 55 6.47 -13.00 -7.30
N MET A 56 5.66 -12.17 -7.93
CA MET A 56 4.96 -11.08 -7.25
C MET A 56 3.87 -11.60 -6.32
N GLY A 57 3.07 -12.57 -6.77
CA GLY A 57 2.07 -13.23 -5.91
C GLY A 57 2.73 -13.83 -4.66
N TYR A 58 3.83 -14.54 -4.83
CA TYR A 58 4.60 -15.05 -3.70
C TYR A 58 5.10 -13.92 -2.78
N SER A 59 5.67 -12.87 -3.34
CA SER A 59 6.20 -11.74 -2.55
C SER A 59 5.13 -11.08 -1.71
N THR A 60 3.95 -10.86 -2.28
CA THR A 60 2.80 -10.28 -1.59
C THR A 60 2.27 -11.18 -0.47
N LEU A 61 2.19 -12.49 -0.73
CA LEU A 61 1.62 -13.48 0.19
C LEU A 61 2.66 -14.11 1.13
N LYS A 62 3.92 -13.69 1.06
CA LYS A 62 5.06 -14.38 1.67
C LYS A 62 4.89 -14.64 3.17
N SER A 63 4.33 -13.70 3.91
CA SER A 63 4.16 -13.82 5.37
C SER A 63 3.34 -15.05 5.80
N ILE A 64 2.49 -15.57 4.91
CA ILE A 64 1.69 -16.78 5.13
C ILE A 64 2.23 -17.95 4.31
N VAL A 65 2.42 -17.75 3.02
CA VAL A 65 2.76 -18.82 2.06
C VAL A 65 4.11 -19.46 2.38
N ASP A 66 5.06 -18.70 2.91
CA ASP A 66 6.41 -19.19 3.23
C ASP A 66 6.39 -20.35 4.25
N HIS A 67 5.35 -20.43 5.06
CA HIS A 67 5.18 -21.46 6.10
C HIS A 67 3.94 -22.35 5.90
N SER A 68 3.30 -22.32 4.73
CA SER A 68 2.01 -22.97 4.52
C SER A 68 2.06 -24.28 3.76
N PHE A 69 3.24 -24.70 3.33
CA PHE A 69 3.42 -25.99 2.62
C PHE A 69 3.99 -27.03 3.56
N GLU A 70 3.22 -28.10 3.81
CA GLU A 70 3.62 -29.18 4.70
C GLU A 70 4.86 -29.90 4.15
N GLY A 71 5.86 -30.11 5.01
CA GLY A 71 7.11 -30.79 4.63
C GLY A 71 8.07 -29.97 3.77
N ILE A 72 7.75 -28.71 3.45
CA ILE A 72 8.60 -27.82 2.66
C ILE A 72 9.28 -26.80 3.57
N SER A 73 10.59 -26.67 3.43
CA SER A 73 11.36 -25.65 4.16
C SER A 73 10.96 -24.24 3.68
N TYR A 74 10.90 -23.29 4.61
CA TYR A 74 10.64 -21.89 4.27
C TYR A 74 11.75 -21.27 3.38
N GLY A 75 11.46 -20.12 2.80
CA GLY A 75 12.38 -19.40 1.92
C GLY A 75 12.39 -19.92 0.49
N ALA A 76 13.55 -20.19 -0.08
CA ALA A 76 13.69 -20.55 -1.48
C ALA A 76 12.96 -21.85 -1.88
N ALA A 77 12.84 -22.81 -0.97
CA ALA A 77 12.12 -24.06 -1.23
C ALA A 77 10.60 -23.80 -1.32
N SER A 78 10.06 -23.02 -0.38
CA SER A 78 8.65 -22.62 -0.40
C SER A 78 8.32 -21.79 -1.64
N GLN A 79 9.18 -20.85 -2.04
CA GLN A 79 9.00 -20.07 -3.27
C GLN A 79 8.97 -20.95 -4.52
N ARG A 80 9.88 -21.92 -4.64
CA ARG A 80 9.91 -22.88 -5.76
C ARG A 80 8.65 -23.75 -5.79
N HIS A 81 8.22 -24.21 -4.61
CA HIS A 81 7.00 -25.02 -4.51
C HIS A 81 5.76 -24.21 -4.89
N PHE A 82 5.60 -22.99 -4.35
CA PHE A 82 4.53 -22.07 -4.74
C PHE A 82 4.50 -21.81 -6.25
N ALA A 83 5.67 -21.56 -6.85
CA ALA A 83 5.77 -21.39 -8.29
C ALA A 83 5.34 -22.65 -9.06
N SER A 84 5.76 -23.84 -8.62
CA SER A 84 5.42 -25.11 -9.24
C SER A 84 3.93 -25.38 -9.24
N VAL A 85 3.25 -25.18 -8.11
CA VAL A 85 1.81 -25.50 -7.97
C VAL A 85 0.91 -24.46 -8.63
N ASN A 86 1.38 -23.21 -8.80
CA ASN A 86 0.58 -22.13 -9.37
C ASN A 86 0.90 -21.84 -10.86
N ALA A 87 2.06 -22.24 -11.37
CA ALA A 87 2.41 -22.02 -12.77
C ALA A 87 1.40 -22.59 -13.78
N PRO A 88 0.80 -23.76 -13.57
CA PRO A 88 -0.22 -24.29 -14.48
C PRO A 88 -1.45 -23.40 -14.60
N LEU A 89 -1.92 -22.80 -13.48
CA LEU A 89 -3.07 -21.89 -13.47
C LEU A 89 -2.78 -20.63 -14.30
N VAL A 90 -1.62 -20.01 -14.05
CA VAL A 90 -1.19 -18.80 -14.77
C VAL A 90 -1.04 -19.08 -16.27
N ARG A 91 -0.50 -20.26 -16.59
CA ARG A 91 -0.26 -20.65 -17.98
C ARG A 91 -1.56 -20.96 -18.73
N ALA A 92 -2.51 -21.64 -18.07
CA ALA A 92 -3.82 -21.92 -18.67
C ALA A 92 -4.54 -20.62 -19.08
N ASN A 93 -4.54 -19.62 -18.21
CA ASN A 93 -5.16 -18.33 -18.53
C ASN A 93 -4.45 -17.58 -19.65
N ALA A 94 -3.14 -17.62 -19.71
CA ALA A 94 -2.37 -17.03 -20.78
C ALA A 94 -2.74 -17.65 -22.14
N HIS A 95 -2.92 -18.96 -22.20
CA HIS A 95 -3.34 -19.66 -23.42
C HIS A 95 -4.77 -19.36 -23.83
N ASP A 96 -5.66 -19.16 -22.87
CA ASP A 96 -7.06 -18.82 -23.13
C ASP A 96 -7.27 -17.34 -23.49
N GLY A 97 -6.21 -16.55 -23.60
CA GLY A 97 -6.28 -15.12 -23.88
C GLY A 97 -6.89 -14.29 -22.74
N LYS A 98 -6.99 -14.89 -21.55
CA LYS A 98 -7.52 -14.21 -20.37
C LYS A 98 -6.42 -13.48 -19.62
N SER A 99 -6.80 -12.49 -18.83
CA SER A 99 -5.86 -11.80 -17.96
C SER A 99 -5.17 -12.80 -17.02
N VAL A 100 -3.86 -12.82 -17.06
CA VAL A 100 -3.05 -13.65 -16.15
C VAL A 100 -2.82 -12.98 -14.80
N PHE A 101 -3.50 -11.87 -14.54
CA PHE A 101 -3.14 -10.96 -13.47
C PHE A 101 -4.26 -10.78 -12.46
N GLY A 102 -4.05 -11.28 -11.28
CA GLY A 102 -4.78 -10.96 -10.10
C GLY A 102 -6.31 -11.09 -10.23
N PHE A 103 -6.98 -10.06 -9.83
CA PHE A 103 -8.44 -10.02 -9.70
C PHE A 103 -9.19 -10.08 -11.03
N ALA A 104 -8.63 -9.59 -12.11
CA ALA A 104 -9.29 -9.56 -13.41
C ALA A 104 -9.65 -10.96 -13.94
N SER A 105 -8.96 -11.99 -13.49
CA SER A 105 -9.24 -13.37 -13.87
C SER A 105 -10.54 -13.93 -13.32
N TYR A 106 -11.17 -13.27 -12.36
CA TYR A 106 -12.48 -13.65 -11.83
C TYR A 106 -13.67 -13.06 -12.59
N LYS A 107 -13.41 -12.20 -13.57
CA LYS A 107 -14.47 -11.48 -14.30
C LYS A 107 -15.46 -12.41 -14.97
N ASP A 108 -15.05 -13.59 -15.39
CA ASP A 108 -15.81 -14.53 -16.19
C ASP A 108 -16.31 -15.78 -15.44
N SER A 109 -16.43 -15.76 -14.13
CA SER A 109 -16.91 -16.89 -13.33
C SER A 109 -16.25 -18.25 -13.58
N THR A 110 -15.27 -18.35 -14.45
CA THR A 110 -14.47 -19.56 -14.65
C THR A 110 -13.38 -19.65 -13.58
N PRO A 111 -13.10 -20.84 -13.02
CA PRO A 111 -12.03 -21.03 -12.02
C PRO A 111 -10.68 -20.71 -12.64
N ASN A 112 -10.20 -19.53 -12.40
CA ASN A 112 -9.01 -18.97 -13.03
C ASN A 112 -8.01 -18.41 -12.03
N MET A 113 -7.09 -17.72 -12.56
CA MET A 113 -5.98 -17.09 -11.95
C MET A 113 -6.36 -16.31 -10.77
N GLY A 114 -6.26 -16.02 -9.86
CA GLY A 114 -6.62 -15.49 -8.57
C GLY A 114 -6.74 -16.62 -7.55
N GLN A 115 -7.05 -17.81 -8.01
CA GLN A 115 -7.11 -18.99 -7.16
C GLN A 115 -5.72 -19.57 -6.89
N PHE A 116 -4.78 -18.72 -6.50
CA PHE A 116 -3.49 -19.22 -6.07
C PHE A 116 -3.65 -20.24 -4.93
N ILE A 117 -2.98 -21.36 -5.08
CA ILE A 117 -2.80 -22.33 -4.00
C ILE A 117 -1.84 -21.67 -3.01
N ILE A 118 -2.33 -21.35 -1.82
CA ILE A 118 -1.58 -20.65 -0.78
C ILE A 118 -1.14 -21.58 0.36
N SER A 119 -1.72 -22.76 0.42
CA SER A 119 -1.38 -23.80 1.39
C SER A 119 -1.63 -25.18 0.81
N GLN A 120 -0.80 -26.13 1.20
CA GLN A 120 -0.94 -27.53 0.81
C GLN A 120 -0.44 -28.46 1.91
N GLY A 121 -1.24 -29.45 2.24
CA GLY A 121 -0.91 -30.45 3.25
C GLY A 121 -1.99 -31.51 3.37
N SER A 122 -1.92 -32.27 4.45
CA SER A 122 -2.72 -33.48 4.69
C SER A 122 -4.03 -33.24 5.42
N LEU A 123 -4.27 -32.04 5.99
CA LEU A 123 -5.51 -31.75 6.72
C LEU A 123 -6.66 -31.43 5.79
N ALA A 124 -7.88 -31.81 6.22
CA ALA A 124 -9.10 -31.38 5.57
C ALA A 124 -9.23 -29.85 5.64
N PRO A 125 -9.68 -29.19 4.55
CA PRO A 125 -9.94 -27.74 4.56
C PRO A 125 -11.15 -27.42 5.43
N ILE A 126 -11.20 -26.17 5.93
CA ILE A 126 -12.39 -25.65 6.62
C ILE A 126 -13.51 -25.49 5.57
N PRO A 127 -14.73 -25.93 5.87
CA PRO A 127 -15.85 -25.81 4.94
C PRO A 127 -16.09 -24.34 4.54
N GLY A 128 -16.42 -24.12 3.25
CA GLY A 128 -16.79 -22.81 2.76
C GLY A 128 -18.09 -22.29 3.40
N GLY A 129 -18.19 -20.98 3.58
CA GLY A 129 -19.39 -20.34 4.14
C GLY A 129 -19.49 -20.32 5.68
N VAL A 130 -18.60 -21.01 6.38
CA VAL A 130 -18.57 -20.98 7.86
C VAL A 130 -18.03 -19.64 8.38
N ILE A 131 -17.13 -19.03 7.62
CA ILE A 131 -16.57 -17.72 7.93
C ILE A 131 -17.05 -16.72 6.87
N ALA A 132 -17.69 -15.64 7.33
CA ALA A 132 -18.12 -14.54 6.47
C ALA A 132 -17.10 -13.40 6.51
N LEU A 133 -16.86 -12.79 5.36
CA LEU A 133 -16.02 -11.58 5.22
C LEU A 133 -16.90 -10.45 4.68
N GLU A 134 -16.83 -9.30 5.35
CA GLU A 134 -17.55 -8.09 4.98
C GLU A 134 -16.62 -6.90 5.00
N PHE A 135 -16.73 -6.03 3.97
CA PHE A 135 -16.01 -4.76 3.93
C PHE A 135 -16.87 -3.65 4.50
N GLY A 136 -16.30 -2.90 5.45
CA GLY A 136 -16.79 -1.63 5.92
C GLY A 136 -15.93 -0.45 5.45
N ALA A 137 -16.20 0.74 5.99
CA ALA A 137 -15.36 1.90 5.76
C ALA A 137 -14.01 1.69 6.48
N ASN A 138 -12.93 1.49 5.70
CA ASN A 138 -11.56 1.28 6.18
C ASN A 138 -11.38 0.06 7.09
N GLU A 139 -12.22 -0.96 6.92
CA GLU A 139 -12.13 -2.18 7.72
C GLU A 139 -12.57 -3.42 6.96
N LEU A 140 -12.02 -4.57 7.32
CA LEU A 140 -12.47 -5.89 6.91
C LEU A 140 -12.99 -6.62 8.15
N SER A 141 -14.29 -6.88 8.20
CA SER A 141 -14.91 -7.68 9.25
C SER A 141 -14.89 -9.15 8.88
N ILE A 142 -14.38 -9.98 9.77
CA ILE A 142 -14.33 -11.43 9.66
C ILE A 142 -15.25 -11.96 10.74
N ARG A 143 -16.32 -12.66 10.34
CA ARG A 143 -17.36 -13.14 11.26
C ARG A 143 -17.52 -14.64 11.18
N TYR A 144 -17.66 -15.26 12.31
CA TYR A 144 -18.26 -16.57 12.50
C TYR A 144 -19.69 -16.37 13.04
N ASN A 145 -20.69 -16.71 12.23
CA ASN A 145 -22.10 -16.51 12.56
C ASN A 145 -22.69 -17.70 13.33
N GLY A 146 -22.18 -17.99 14.50
CA GLY A 146 -22.73 -19.05 15.37
C GLY A 146 -22.51 -18.67 16.82
N GLY A 147 -23.55 -18.75 17.63
CA GLY A 147 -23.42 -18.60 19.08
C GLY A 147 -22.52 -19.69 19.63
N VAL A 148 -21.33 -19.33 20.12
CA VAL A 148 -20.38 -20.30 20.68
C VAL A 148 -20.17 -20.02 22.15
N ALA A 149 -20.60 -20.95 22.98
CA ALA A 149 -20.39 -20.88 24.41
C ALA A 149 -18.99 -21.42 24.80
N SER A 150 -18.46 -22.39 24.05
CA SER A 150 -17.20 -23.04 24.37
C SER A 150 -16.30 -23.21 23.14
N THR A 151 -15.02 -23.41 23.39
CA THR A 151 -14.01 -23.63 22.34
C THR A 151 -14.20 -24.95 21.60
N SER A 152 -14.76 -25.99 22.26
CA SER A 152 -15.16 -27.23 21.60
C SER A 152 -16.31 -27.02 20.64
N ALA A 153 -17.32 -26.23 21.01
CA ALA A 153 -18.44 -25.90 20.13
C ALA A 153 -17.94 -25.12 18.90
N LEU A 154 -17.04 -24.16 19.09
CA LEU A 154 -16.41 -23.43 18.01
C LEU A 154 -15.58 -24.35 17.09
N ALA A 155 -14.74 -25.21 17.66
CA ALA A 155 -13.93 -26.15 16.90
C ALA A 155 -14.79 -27.08 16.04
N ASN A 156 -15.84 -27.64 16.60
CA ASN A 156 -16.81 -28.48 15.89
C ASN A 156 -17.49 -27.74 14.73
N ALA A 157 -17.91 -26.52 14.97
CA ALA A 157 -18.57 -25.69 13.98
C ALA A 157 -17.64 -25.29 12.82
N LEU A 158 -16.35 -25.04 13.10
CA LEU A 158 -15.32 -24.78 12.09
C LEU A 158 -14.82 -26.07 11.42
N GLY A 159 -15.15 -27.26 11.92
CA GLY A 159 -14.60 -28.54 11.45
C GLY A 159 -13.11 -28.70 11.76
N VAL A 160 -12.64 -28.16 12.88
CA VAL A 160 -11.25 -28.23 13.33
C VAL A 160 -11.15 -28.92 14.69
N ASN A 161 -9.96 -29.14 15.22
CA ASN A 161 -9.75 -29.70 16.53
C ASN A 161 -9.30 -28.60 17.53
N LEU A 162 -9.49 -28.86 18.82
CA LEU A 162 -8.83 -28.06 19.85
C LEU A 162 -7.32 -28.11 19.66
N GLY A 163 -6.65 -26.99 19.88
CA GLY A 163 -5.21 -26.81 19.62
C GLY A 163 -4.85 -26.48 18.16
N ASP A 164 -5.82 -26.50 17.24
CA ASP A 164 -5.60 -26.10 15.87
C ASP A 164 -5.48 -24.57 15.75
N ILE A 165 -4.80 -24.16 14.69
CA ILE A 165 -4.66 -22.75 14.31
C ILE A 165 -5.44 -22.52 13.03
N VAL A 166 -6.35 -21.57 13.07
CA VAL A 166 -7.13 -21.11 11.91
C VAL A 166 -6.54 -19.77 11.46
N THR A 167 -5.98 -19.75 10.24
CA THR A 167 -5.45 -18.53 9.64
C THR A 167 -6.35 -18.09 8.50
N ILE A 168 -6.94 -16.93 8.63
CA ILE A 168 -7.75 -16.27 7.61
C ILE A 168 -6.88 -15.24 6.95
N CYS A 169 -6.74 -15.31 5.63
CA CYS A 169 -5.98 -14.35 4.86
C CYS A 169 -6.83 -13.78 3.73
N ALA A 170 -6.66 -12.51 3.45
CA ALA A 170 -7.33 -11.83 2.35
C ALA A 170 -6.34 -10.96 1.58
N LEU A 171 -6.46 -11.02 0.26
CA LEU A 171 -5.78 -10.16 -0.68
C LEU A 171 -6.82 -9.16 -1.17
N CYS A 172 -6.70 -7.93 -0.72
CA CYS A 172 -7.67 -6.87 -0.95
C CYS A 172 -7.16 -5.89 -2.00
N GLN A 173 -8.03 -5.41 -2.85
CA GLN A 173 -7.72 -4.41 -3.87
C GLN A 173 -8.68 -3.22 -3.72
N ASN A 174 -8.14 -2.03 -3.48
CA ASN A 174 -8.94 -0.81 -3.40
C ASN A 174 -9.33 -0.27 -4.79
N SER A 175 -10.15 0.78 -4.83
CA SER A 175 -10.60 1.43 -6.07
C SER A 175 -9.44 2.04 -6.89
N SER A 176 -8.32 2.32 -6.29
CA SER A 176 -7.09 2.78 -6.95
C SER A 176 -6.23 1.65 -7.50
N ALA A 177 -6.71 0.40 -7.42
CA ALA A 177 -6.02 -0.82 -7.81
C ALA A 177 -4.75 -1.13 -6.99
N GLU A 178 -4.61 -0.54 -5.80
CA GLU A 178 -3.59 -0.90 -4.84
C GLU A 178 -3.98 -2.20 -4.13
N VAL A 179 -2.99 -3.06 -3.90
CA VAL A 179 -3.21 -4.38 -3.31
C VAL A 179 -2.62 -4.42 -1.92
N VAL A 180 -3.45 -4.79 -0.96
CA VAL A 180 -3.09 -4.98 0.43
C VAL A 180 -3.35 -6.43 0.82
N PHE A 181 -2.37 -7.04 1.45
CA PHE A 181 -2.51 -8.38 2.03
C PHE A 181 -2.71 -8.29 3.53
N VAL A 182 -3.80 -8.88 4.01
CA VAL A 182 -4.13 -8.93 5.43
C VAL A 182 -4.33 -10.38 5.87
N TRP A 183 -3.98 -10.66 7.12
CA TRP A 183 -4.25 -11.96 7.72
C TRP A 183 -4.55 -11.82 9.20
N LEU A 184 -5.40 -12.72 9.67
CA LEU A 184 -5.74 -12.93 11.07
C LEU A 184 -5.56 -14.41 11.39
N ARG A 185 -4.90 -14.69 12.49
CA ARG A 185 -4.66 -16.02 13.01
C ARG A 185 -5.38 -16.17 14.34
N MET A 186 -6.21 -17.19 14.45
CA MET A 186 -6.89 -17.60 15.66
C MET A 186 -6.29 -18.91 16.14
N MET A 187 -5.79 -18.94 17.37
CA MET A 187 -5.21 -20.12 18.00
C MET A 187 -6.20 -20.68 19.01
N LEU A 188 -6.76 -21.84 18.71
CA LEU A 188 -7.66 -22.52 19.65
C LEU A 188 -6.85 -23.14 20.78
N PRO A 189 -7.34 -23.04 22.05
CA PRO A 189 -6.72 -23.74 23.18
C PRO A 189 -6.84 -25.25 23.01
N THR A 190 -6.01 -26.00 23.73
CA THR A 190 -6.03 -27.47 23.74
C THR A 190 -7.12 -28.04 24.63
N GLU A 191 -7.72 -27.23 25.49
CA GLU A 191 -8.76 -27.59 26.44
C GLU A 191 -10.09 -26.90 26.06
N ASP A 192 -11.20 -27.50 26.48
CA ASP A 192 -12.51 -26.90 26.29
C ASP A 192 -12.75 -25.83 27.37
N VAL A 193 -12.78 -24.57 26.95
CA VAL A 193 -12.96 -23.40 27.79
C VAL A 193 -13.99 -22.45 27.16
N VAL A 194 -14.41 -21.45 27.94
CA VAL A 194 -15.33 -20.41 27.45
C VAL A 194 -14.67 -19.60 26.33
N CYS A 195 -15.42 -19.33 25.26
CA CYS A 195 -14.97 -18.48 24.16
C CYS A 195 -14.90 -17.02 24.60
N ASN A 196 -13.71 -16.51 24.87
CA ASN A 196 -13.44 -15.12 25.20
C ASN A 196 -12.03 -14.71 24.77
N ALA A 197 -11.69 -13.43 24.94
CA ALA A 197 -10.40 -12.87 24.54
C ALA A 197 -9.22 -13.37 25.41
N GLU A 198 -9.47 -13.96 26.57
CA GLU A 198 -8.43 -14.52 27.45
C GLU A 198 -8.03 -15.93 26.98
N ASN A 199 -9.00 -16.71 26.52
CA ASN A 199 -8.83 -18.12 26.18
C ASN A 199 -8.47 -18.36 24.72
N ILE A 200 -8.89 -17.49 23.80
CA ILE A 200 -8.56 -17.57 22.38
C ILE A 200 -7.57 -16.47 22.03
N LYS A 201 -6.39 -16.89 21.59
CA LYS A 201 -5.34 -15.95 21.19
C LYS A 201 -5.48 -15.61 19.70
N PHE A 202 -5.44 -14.30 19.39
CA PHE A 202 -5.46 -13.78 18.05
C PHE A 202 -4.15 -13.05 17.73
N GLU A 203 -3.72 -13.18 16.48
CA GLU A 203 -2.59 -12.44 15.91
C GLU A 203 -2.97 -11.94 14.51
N ALA A 204 -2.55 -10.74 14.14
CA ALA A 204 -2.79 -10.18 12.80
C ALA A 204 -1.61 -9.32 12.34
N ASN A 205 -1.49 -9.11 11.03
CA ASN A 205 -0.48 -8.22 10.47
C ASN A 205 -0.93 -6.74 10.38
N LYS A 206 -2.18 -6.47 10.68
CA LYS A 206 -2.77 -5.12 10.79
C LYS A 206 -3.42 -4.99 12.17
N ARG A 207 -3.70 -3.74 12.58
CA ARG A 207 -4.47 -3.51 13.80
C ARG A 207 -5.83 -4.18 13.70
N PHE A 208 -6.30 -4.80 14.75
CA PHE A 208 -7.56 -5.52 14.77
C PHE A 208 -8.26 -5.38 16.12
N ASN A 209 -9.59 -5.60 16.10
CA ASN A 209 -10.42 -5.72 17.28
C ASN A 209 -11.18 -7.04 17.21
N VAL A 210 -11.42 -7.68 18.34
CA VAL A 210 -12.21 -8.93 18.42
C VAL A 210 -13.35 -8.74 19.40
N THR A 211 -14.56 -9.17 19.00
CA THR A 211 -15.74 -9.22 19.85
C THR A 211 -16.28 -10.64 19.91
N PHE A 212 -16.92 -10.98 21.04
CA PHE A 212 -17.46 -12.32 21.31
C PHE A 212 -18.96 -12.29 21.59
N GLU A 213 -19.62 -11.13 21.59
CA GLU A 213 -21.05 -11.01 21.90
C GLU A 213 -21.90 -11.69 20.84
N GLY A 214 -22.49 -12.84 21.22
CA GLY A 214 -23.34 -13.66 20.36
C GLY A 214 -22.61 -14.39 19.24
N ASN A 215 -21.69 -13.74 18.59
CA ASN A 215 -20.84 -14.24 17.50
C ASN A 215 -19.40 -13.83 17.73
N ILE A 216 -18.45 -14.61 17.23
CA ILE A 216 -17.06 -14.16 17.18
C ILE A 216 -16.91 -13.28 15.94
N ALA A 217 -16.55 -12.02 16.14
CA ALA A 217 -16.24 -11.10 15.07
C ALA A 217 -14.85 -10.48 15.31
N ALA A 218 -14.00 -10.52 14.29
CA ALA A 218 -12.71 -9.85 14.27
C ALA A 218 -12.71 -8.81 13.16
N THR A 219 -12.41 -7.57 13.50
CA THR A 219 -12.33 -6.47 12.55
C THR A 219 -10.87 -6.06 12.38
N ILE A 220 -10.35 -6.19 11.16
CA ILE A 220 -9.03 -5.71 10.77
C ILE A 220 -9.18 -4.28 10.28
N MET A 221 -8.42 -3.36 10.91
CA MET A 221 -8.43 -1.95 10.57
C MET A 221 -7.40 -1.66 9.48
N PHE A 222 -7.75 -0.81 8.52
CA PHE A 222 -6.84 -0.28 7.52
C PHE A 222 -6.39 1.12 7.89
N ASP A 223 -5.13 1.43 7.62
CA ASP A 223 -4.61 2.78 7.71
C ASP A 223 -5.17 3.64 6.56
N GLU A 224 -5.13 4.97 6.67
CA GLU A 224 -5.66 5.91 5.66
C GLU A 224 -5.07 5.69 4.26
N VAL A 225 -3.81 5.23 4.17
CA VAL A 225 -3.11 4.94 2.91
C VAL A 225 -3.67 3.67 2.23
N ASP A 226 -4.17 2.73 3.04
CA ASP A 226 -4.74 1.46 2.59
C ASP A 226 -6.26 1.52 2.40
N ALA A 227 -6.86 2.71 2.33
CA ALA A 227 -8.30 2.95 2.39
C ALA A 227 -9.11 1.95 1.55
N MET A 228 -9.78 1.02 2.23
CA MET A 228 -10.68 0.05 1.66
C MET A 228 -12.12 0.55 1.77
N THR A 229 -12.93 0.24 0.80
CA THR A 229 -14.34 0.61 0.75
C THR A 229 -15.20 -0.61 0.51
N ALA A 230 -16.49 -0.49 0.70
CA ALA A 230 -17.44 -1.55 0.35
C ALA A 230 -17.37 -1.99 -1.13
N GLN A 231 -16.74 -1.18 -1.99
CA GLN A 231 -16.50 -1.48 -3.40
C GLN A 231 -15.13 -2.14 -3.67
N SER A 232 -14.33 -2.36 -2.64
CA SER A 232 -13.03 -3.01 -2.80
C SER A 232 -13.19 -4.49 -3.15
N ALA A 233 -12.35 -4.98 -4.05
CA ALA A 233 -12.31 -6.41 -4.40
C ALA A 233 -11.51 -7.19 -3.37
N ALA A 234 -11.87 -8.45 -3.13
CA ALA A 234 -11.11 -9.31 -2.26
C ALA A 234 -11.10 -10.77 -2.71
N LEU A 235 -9.94 -11.38 -2.49
CA LEU A 235 -9.75 -12.83 -2.52
C LEU A 235 -9.37 -13.27 -1.12
N TYR A 236 -9.88 -14.37 -0.66
CA TYR A 236 -9.62 -14.87 0.69
C TYR A 236 -9.27 -16.35 0.71
N GLY A 237 -8.65 -16.78 1.78
CA GLY A 237 -8.40 -18.19 2.04
C GLY A 237 -8.32 -18.47 3.53
N VAL A 238 -8.79 -19.64 3.93
CA VAL A 238 -8.76 -20.07 5.33
C VAL A 238 -7.88 -21.32 5.44
N ILE A 239 -6.79 -21.20 6.17
CA ILE A 239 -5.81 -22.27 6.35
C ILE A 239 -5.98 -22.86 7.75
N ARG A 240 -6.26 -24.15 7.82
CA ARG A 240 -6.17 -24.92 9.04
C ARG A 240 -4.74 -25.41 9.23
N SER A 241 -4.22 -25.25 10.43
CA SER A 241 -2.90 -25.75 10.80
C SER A 241 -2.97 -26.49 12.13
N GLN A 242 -2.31 -27.63 12.21
CA GLN A 242 -2.22 -28.46 13.41
C GLN A 242 -0.77 -28.72 13.74
N LYS A 243 -0.40 -28.51 14.99
CA LYS A 243 0.93 -28.88 15.48
C LYS A 243 1.09 -30.41 15.54
N SER A 244 2.21 -30.93 15.07
CA SER A 244 2.58 -32.34 15.15
C SER A 244 4.05 -32.48 15.56
N ASP A 245 4.45 -33.67 15.90
CA ASP A 245 5.83 -33.99 16.31
C ASP A 245 6.87 -33.66 15.23
N MET A 246 6.47 -33.72 13.96
CA MET A 246 7.32 -33.42 12.80
C MET A 246 7.12 -31.99 12.22
N GLY A 247 6.50 -31.11 12.99
CA GLY A 247 6.21 -29.74 12.55
C GLY A 247 4.72 -29.45 12.49
N PHE A 248 4.27 -28.77 11.46
CA PHE A 248 2.85 -28.43 11.28
C PHE A 248 2.24 -29.14 10.08
N LYS A 249 1.14 -29.83 10.30
CA LYS A 249 0.22 -30.23 9.23
C LYS A 249 -0.58 -29.03 8.75
N ARG A 250 -1.00 -29.01 7.48
CA ARG A 250 -1.71 -27.91 6.85
C ARG A 250 -2.90 -28.42 6.04
N SER A 251 -3.91 -27.60 5.87
CA SER A 251 -4.97 -27.83 4.90
C SER A 251 -4.57 -27.37 3.51
N LYS A 252 -5.15 -28.01 2.47
CA LYS A 252 -5.05 -27.50 1.11
C LYS A 252 -6.02 -26.34 0.94
N THR A 253 -5.47 -25.16 0.66
CA THR A 253 -6.26 -23.92 0.54
C THR A 253 -5.89 -23.16 -0.72
N ARG A 254 -6.90 -22.66 -1.42
CA ARG A 254 -6.79 -21.71 -2.53
C ARG A 254 -7.38 -20.38 -2.10
N LEU A 255 -6.91 -19.30 -2.70
CA LEU A 255 -7.63 -18.04 -2.62
C LEU A 255 -8.93 -18.16 -3.41
N ASP A 256 -10.00 -17.66 -2.86
CA ASP A 256 -11.31 -17.60 -3.49
C ASP A 256 -11.88 -16.19 -3.41
N LYS A 257 -12.88 -15.90 -4.22
CA LYS A 257 -13.52 -14.60 -4.30
C LYS A 257 -14.46 -14.38 -3.13
N VAL A 258 -14.43 -13.20 -2.53
CA VAL A 258 -15.47 -12.78 -1.58
C VAL A 258 -16.76 -12.52 -2.35
N VAL A 259 -17.85 -13.20 -1.96
CA VAL A 259 -19.15 -13.10 -2.63
C VAL A 259 -19.70 -11.66 -2.51
N GLY A 260 -20.26 -11.16 -3.60
CA GLY A 260 -20.86 -9.81 -3.65
C GLY A 260 -19.88 -8.66 -3.85
N GLN A 261 -18.59 -8.93 -3.85
CA GLN A 261 -17.60 -7.88 -4.06
C GLN A 261 -17.33 -7.66 -5.56
N PRO A 262 -17.25 -6.40 -6.04
CA PRO A 262 -16.85 -6.09 -7.40
C PRO A 262 -15.41 -6.54 -7.66
N ILE A 263 -15.11 -6.80 -8.93
CA ILE A 263 -13.76 -7.11 -9.37
C ILE A 263 -13.35 -6.01 -10.31
N TYR A 264 -12.27 -5.31 -9.99
CA TYR A 264 -11.70 -4.30 -10.85
C TYR A 264 -10.80 -4.94 -11.90
N ASP A 265 -10.81 -4.38 -13.12
CA ASP A 265 -9.78 -4.68 -14.12
C ASP A 265 -8.44 -4.27 -13.54
N ALA A 266 -7.72 -5.24 -13.07
CA ALA A 266 -6.57 -4.99 -12.24
C ALA A 266 -5.40 -4.46 -13.06
N LYS A 267 -5.06 -3.24 -12.85
CA LYS A 267 -3.69 -2.75 -13.02
C LYS A 267 -2.73 -3.36 -11.96
N TRP A 268 -3.14 -4.48 -11.40
CA TRP A 268 -2.42 -5.10 -10.28
C TRP A 268 -1.06 -5.64 -10.66
N SER A 269 -0.76 -5.80 -11.93
CA SER A 269 0.50 -6.41 -12.28
C SER A 269 1.52 -5.41 -12.81
N PRO A 270 2.40 -4.87 -11.95
CA PRO A 270 3.61 -4.20 -12.40
C PRO A 270 4.49 -5.09 -13.29
N ALA A 271 4.28 -6.40 -13.28
CA ALA A 271 4.93 -7.35 -14.19
C ALA A 271 4.68 -7.00 -15.65
N LEU A 272 3.46 -6.61 -16.01
CA LEU A 272 3.11 -6.17 -17.35
C LEU A 272 3.78 -4.88 -17.75
N LEU A 273 3.78 -3.90 -16.85
CA LEU A 273 4.36 -2.59 -17.12
C LEU A 273 5.86 -2.64 -17.39
N SER A 274 6.54 -3.68 -16.92
CA SER A 274 7.98 -3.85 -17.17
C SER A 274 8.32 -4.56 -18.48
N TYR A 275 7.33 -5.09 -19.17
CA TYR A 275 7.47 -5.70 -20.49
C TYR A 275 6.60 -4.93 -21.48
N PRO A 276 7.18 -4.02 -22.28
CA PRO A 276 6.44 -3.34 -23.33
C PRO A 276 5.70 -4.36 -24.19
N GLN A 277 4.41 -4.14 -24.42
CA GLN A 277 3.50 -5.02 -25.17
C GLN A 277 3.09 -6.33 -24.45
N GLY A 278 3.50 -6.57 -23.21
CA GLY A 278 3.16 -7.78 -22.48
C GLY A 278 1.65 -7.93 -22.26
N GLU A 279 0.95 -6.84 -21.97
CA GLU A 279 -0.50 -6.83 -21.75
C GLU A 279 -1.28 -7.13 -23.03
N SER A 280 -1.01 -6.39 -24.09
CA SER A 280 -1.62 -6.62 -25.41
C SER A 280 -1.37 -8.04 -25.90
N TYR A 281 -0.18 -8.54 -25.66
CA TYR A 281 0.25 -9.86 -26.03
C TYR A 281 -0.52 -10.98 -25.32
N ILE A 282 -0.70 -10.86 -24.00
CA ILE A 282 -1.36 -11.89 -23.20
C ILE A 282 -2.88 -11.79 -23.29
N LEU A 283 -3.44 -10.59 -23.22
CA LEU A 283 -4.89 -10.34 -23.28
C LEU A 283 -5.50 -10.64 -24.64
N ASN A 284 -4.73 -10.51 -25.71
CA ASN A 284 -5.19 -10.80 -27.08
C ASN A 284 -4.87 -12.23 -27.55
N GLY A 285 -4.75 -13.17 -26.63
CA GLY A 285 -4.53 -14.59 -26.97
C GLY A 285 -3.16 -14.86 -27.56
N GLY A 286 -2.23 -13.98 -27.37
CA GLY A 286 -0.88 -14.11 -27.93
C GLY A 286 -0.89 -14.07 -29.45
N ASP A 287 -1.97 -13.56 -30.09
CA ASP A 287 -2.03 -13.48 -31.53
C ASP A 287 -1.29 -12.27 -31.99
N GLN A 288 -0.86 -12.53 -33.02
CA GLN A 288 -1.09 -12.64 -34.40
C GLN A 288 0.01 -11.92 -35.12
N GLY A 289 1.15 -12.49 -35.36
CA GLY A 289 1.96 -12.07 -36.48
C GLY A 289 2.46 -10.63 -36.56
N SER A 290 2.18 -9.81 -35.56
CA SER A 290 2.82 -8.49 -35.47
C SER A 290 4.26 -8.72 -35.03
N THR A 291 5.18 -8.56 -35.94
CA THR A 291 6.57 -8.27 -35.66
C THR A 291 6.63 -7.44 -34.38
N PRO A 292 7.48 -7.77 -33.38
CA PRO A 292 7.65 -6.91 -32.22
C PRO A 292 7.85 -5.49 -32.75
N ALA A 293 6.95 -4.58 -32.40
CA ALA A 293 7.15 -3.18 -32.78
C ALA A 293 8.56 -2.82 -32.35
N ALA A 294 9.28 -2.15 -33.21
CA ALA A 294 10.60 -1.63 -32.89
C ALA A 294 10.53 -0.95 -31.52
N PRO A 295 11.56 -1.04 -30.66
CA PRO A 295 11.52 -0.42 -29.36
C PRO A 295 10.95 0.98 -29.51
N ALA A 296 9.84 1.26 -28.79
CA ALA A 296 9.20 2.56 -28.93
C ALA A 296 10.25 3.63 -28.76
N GLU A 297 10.35 4.53 -29.74
CA GLU A 297 11.31 5.63 -29.69
C GLU A 297 11.10 6.35 -28.36
N LYS A 298 12.19 6.51 -27.64
CA LYS A 298 12.16 7.22 -26.35
C LYS A 298 12.65 8.63 -26.58
N TYR A 299 11.89 9.55 -26.08
CA TYR A 299 12.21 10.96 -26.12
C TYR A 299 12.71 11.45 -24.77
N ALA A 300 13.72 12.29 -24.79
CA ALA A 300 14.33 12.82 -23.58
C ALA A 300 13.40 13.84 -22.90
N VAL A 301 13.26 13.74 -21.60
CA VAL A 301 12.75 14.81 -20.74
C VAL A 301 13.94 15.41 -20.00
N THR A 302 14.24 16.64 -20.32
CA THR A 302 15.33 17.42 -19.73
C THR A 302 14.75 18.52 -18.84
N ILE A 303 15.51 18.91 -17.84
CA ILE A 303 15.14 19.99 -16.93
C ILE A 303 16.14 21.12 -17.09
N SER A 304 15.61 22.26 -17.54
CA SER A 304 16.33 23.53 -17.56
C SER A 304 16.17 24.17 -16.18
N ASN A 305 17.18 24.04 -15.37
CA ASN A 305 17.12 24.45 -13.96
C ASN A 305 18.25 25.41 -13.60
N SER A 306 17.92 26.65 -13.38
CA SER A 306 18.81 27.67 -12.82
C SER A 306 18.67 27.84 -11.31
N THR A 307 18.00 26.91 -10.62
CA THR A 307 17.57 27.04 -9.24
C THR A 307 18.25 26.05 -8.31
N ALA A 308 18.17 26.27 -7.00
CA ALA A 308 18.64 25.36 -5.96
C ALA A 308 17.67 24.19 -5.67
N ALA A 309 16.53 24.10 -6.38
CA ALA A 309 15.60 22.99 -6.22
C ALA A 309 16.13 21.72 -6.88
N VAL A 310 15.92 20.57 -6.22
CA VAL A 310 16.25 19.25 -6.77
C VAL A 310 14.98 18.61 -7.32
N ILE A 311 15.00 18.25 -8.62
CA ILE A 311 13.87 17.69 -9.32
C ILE A 311 14.20 16.25 -9.77
N ALA A 312 13.32 15.32 -9.43
CA ALA A 312 13.39 13.94 -9.89
C ALA A 312 12.38 13.71 -11.05
N GLY A 313 12.67 12.74 -11.91
CA GLY A 313 11.79 12.34 -13.01
C GLY A 313 12.25 12.72 -14.41
N ALA A 314 13.43 13.35 -14.56
CA ALA A 314 14.08 13.50 -15.86
C ALA A 314 14.55 12.13 -16.39
N GLY A 315 14.54 11.94 -17.71
CA GLY A 315 14.95 10.67 -18.32
C GLY A 315 14.37 10.47 -19.72
N ASN A 316 14.45 9.24 -20.22
CA ASN A 316 13.95 8.88 -21.54
C ASN A 316 12.63 8.09 -21.41
N TYR A 317 11.58 8.61 -22.03
CA TYR A 317 10.21 8.07 -21.97
C TYR A 317 9.69 7.79 -23.37
N ALA A 318 8.86 6.73 -23.49
CA ALA A 318 8.17 6.47 -24.74
C ALA A 318 7.06 7.50 -24.97
N ALA A 319 6.75 7.82 -26.22
CA ALA A 319 5.58 8.62 -26.53
C ALA A 319 4.30 8.03 -25.93
N GLY A 320 3.44 8.86 -25.38
CA GLY A 320 2.22 8.45 -24.68
C GLY A 320 2.41 7.98 -23.23
N ALA A 321 3.65 7.87 -22.74
CA ALA A 321 3.91 7.52 -21.34
C ALA A 321 3.59 8.69 -20.39
N ASN A 322 3.04 8.39 -19.22
CA ASN A 322 2.86 9.38 -18.16
C ASN A 322 4.22 9.66 -17.50
N VAL A 323 4.63 10.91 -17.54
CA VAL A 323 5.87 11.42 -16.91
C VAL A 323 5.48 12.28 -15.72
N THR A 324 6.07 11.99 -14.56
CA THR A 324 5.89 12.80 -13.36
C THR A 324 7.22 13.40 -12.96
N LEU A 325 7.31 14.72 -12.96
CA LEU A 325 8.41 15.47 -12.38
C LEU A 325 8.05 15.88 -10.96
N ARG A 326 8.95 15.65 -10.01
CA ARG A 326 8.72 15.95 -8.60
C ARG A 326 9.89 16.71 -8.01
N ALA A 327 9.58 17.81 -7.33
CA ALA A 327 10.55 18.50 -6.49
C ALA A 327 10.81 17.68 -5.21
N THR A 328 12.05 17.26 -5.02
CA THR A 328 12.50 16.49 -3.86
C THR A 328 13.15 17.37 -2.80
N SER A 329 13.59 18.56 -3.18
CA SER A 329 14.10 19.57 -2.27
C SER A 329 13.72 20.96 -2.81
N ILE A 330 13.12 21.79 -1.96
CA ILE A 330 12.71 23.16 -2.28
C ILE A 330 13.27 24.05 -1.18
N PRO A 331 13.95 25.16 -1.52
CA PRO A 331 14.42 26.13 -0.53
C PRO A 331 13.25 26.68 0.31
N GLU A 332 13.53 26.98 1.57
CA GLU A 332 12.54 27.50 2.50
C GLU A 332 11.96 28.82 2.00
N GLY A 333 10.66 29.02 2.17
CA GLY A 333 9.95 30.22 1.74
C GLY A 333 9.70 30.34 0.24
N GLN A 334 9.94 29.25 -0.54
CA GLN A 334 9.71 29.25 -1.97
C GLN A 334 8.82 28.11 -2.42
N ASN A 335 8.20 28.26 -3.57
CA ASN A 335 7.49 27.23 -4.31
C ASN A 335 8.19 26.99 -5.64
N VAL A 336 8.03 25.78 -6.17
CA VAL A 336 8.51 25.42 -7.51
C VAL A 336 7.42 25.70 -8.52
N GLN A 337 7.80 26.33 -9.63
CA GLN A 337 6.96 26.54 -10.78
C GLN A 337 7.54 25.84 -11.99
N PHE A 338 6.73 24.99 -12.62
CA PHE A 338 7.05 24.25 -13.83
C PHE A 338 6.51 24.97 -15.05
N SER A 339 7.35 25.28 -16.00
CA SER A 339 6.97 25.93 -17.28
C SER A 339 7.33 25.01 -18.46
N ASN A 340 6.71 25.24 -19.60
CA ASN A 340 6.89 24.42 -20.81
C ASN A 340 6.51 22.94 -20.63
N VAL A 341 5.50 22.68 -19.78
CA VAL A 341 5.00 21.32 -19.53
C VAL A 341 3.97 20.96 -20.60
N PRO A 342 4.14 19.87 -21.33
CA PRO A 342 3.16 19.43 -22.34
C PRO A 342 1.75 19.30 -21.75
N GLY A 343 0.74 19.83 -22.46
CA GLY A 343 -0.65 19.79 -21.99
C GLY A 343 -1.04 20.88 -20.97
N HIS A 344 -0.10 21.72 -20.55
CA HIS A 344 -0.34 22.87 -19.67
C HIS A 344 -0.08 24.17 -20.41
N ALA A 345 -1.12 24.97 -20.61
CA ALA A 345 -1.01 26.26 -21.30
C ALA A 345 -0.30 27.35 -20.46
N ALA A 346 -0.26 27.19 -19.15
CA ALA A 346 0.38 28.11 -18.20
C ALA A 346 1.35 27.36 -17.28
N ALA A 347 2.27 28.09 -16.67
CA ALA A 347 3.19 27.53 -15.69
C ALA A 347 2.42 27.00 -14.45
N VAL A 348 2.81 25.83 -13.98
CA VAL A 348 2.17 25.13 -12.86
C VAL A 348 3.02 25.32 -11.60
N THR A 349 2.46 25.94 -10.58
CA THR A 349 3.09 26.05 -9.26
C THR A 349 2.64 24.89 -8.38
N ALA A 350 3.49 23.89 -8.22
CA ALA A 350 3.19 22.68 -7.45
C ALA A 350 4.48 21.93 -7.06
N ASN A 351 4.38 20.98 -6.13
CA ASN A 351 5.51 20.10 -5.78
C ASN A 351 5.75 18.98 -6.82
N SER A 352 4.79 18.73 -7.69
CA SER A 352 4.92 17.78 -8.79
C SER A 352 3.99 18.16 -9.95
N VAL A 353 4.39 17.76 -11.15
CA VAL A 353 3.58 17.91 -12.35
C VAL A 353 3.65 16.60 -13.15
N THR A 354 2.51 16.21 -13.73
CA THR A 354 2.41 15.01 -14.57
C THR A 354 1.90 15.41 -15.93
N PHE A 355 2.51 14.84 -16.99
CA PHE A 355 2.09 15.06 -18.37
C PHE A 355 2.28 13.78 -19.20
N VAL A 356 1.63 13.73 -20.34
CA VAL A 356 1.79 12.65 -21.32
C VAL A 356 2.96 12.99 -22.24
N MET A 357 3.91 12.07 -22.39
CA MET A 357 5.08 12.27 -23.24
C MET A 357 4.68 12.43 -24.72
N PRO A 358 5.02 13.55 -25.37
CA PRO A 358 4.79 13.72 -26.80
C PRO A 358 5.80 12.91 -27.65
N THR A 359 5.67 13.00 -28.96
CA THR A 359 6.56 12.34 -29.94
C THR A 359 7.85 13.11 -30.23
N ASN A 360 8.26 13.99 -29.32
CA ASN A 360 9.46 14.81 -29.42
C ASN A 360 10.06 15.03 -28.02
N PRO A 361 11.37 15.37 -27.92
CA PRO A 361 12.00 15.72 -26.64
C PRO A 361 11.29 16.88 -25.95
N VAL A 362 11.23 16.86 -24.64
CA VAL A 362 10.61 17.89 -23.81
C VAL A 362 11.67 18.50 -22.89
N GLU A 363 11.71 19.83 -22.89
CA GLU A 363 12.51 20.59 -21.93
C GLU A 363 11.56 21.37 -21.01
N VAL A 364 11.55 20.98 -19.73
CA VAL A 364 10.74 21.64 -18.71
C VAL A 364 11.62 22.64 -17.96
N THR A 365 11.19 23.89 -17.90
CA THR A 365 11.89 24.96 -17.20
C THR A 365 11.35 25.06 -15.76
N ILE A 366 12.29 25.13 -14.81
CA ILE A 366 11.97 25.25 -13.38
C ILE A 366 12.38 26.64 -12.90
N THR A 367 11.44 27.31 -12.25
CA THR A 367 11.67 28.58 -11.55
C THR A 367 11.21 28.50 -10.11
N LEU A 368 11.89 29.22 -9.22
CA LEU A 368 11.46 29.38 -7.84
C LEU A 368 10.65 30.68 -7.71
N VAL A 369 9.48 30.58 -7.10
CA VAL A 369 8.61 31.73 -6.85
C VAL A 369 8.38 31.85 -5.34
N PRO A 370 8.27 33.06 -4.79
CA PRO A 370 7.99 33.24 -3.37
C PRO A 370 6.71 32.47 -2.98
N LYS A 371 6.76 31.75 -1.88
CA LYS A 371 5.57 31.11 -1.32
C LYS A 371 4.69 32.22 -0.74
N PRO A 372 3.39 32.28 -1.10
CA PRO A 372 2.47 33.23 -0.48
C PRO A 372 2.52 33.09 1.04
N ALA A 373 2.64 34.16 1.74
CA ALA A 373 2.58 34.15 3.20
C ALA A 373 1.23 33.59 3.64
N SER A 374 1.25 32.63 4.55
CA SER A 374 0.02 32.07 5.10
C SER A 374 -0.62 33.17 5.99
N THR A 375 -1.82 33.62 5.62
CA THR A 375 -2.60 34.54 6.44
C THR A 375 -3.51 33.76 7.37
N TYR A 376 -3.61 34.24 8.59
CA TYR A 376 -4.50 33.71 9.61
C TYR A 376 -5.37 34.83 10.17
N GLN A 377 -6.56 34.48 10.62
CA GLN A 377 -7.53 35.45 11.13
C GLN A 377 -7.32 35.71 12.62
N VAL A 378 -7.40 36.98 13.00
CA VAL A 378 -7.60 37.42 14.38
C VAL A 378 -9.06 37.83 14.53
N LYS A 379 -9.78 37.18 15.42
CA LYS A 379 -11.19 37.42 15.71
C LYS A 379 -11.40 37.69 17.22
N ALA A 380 -12.43 38.40 17.56
CA ALA A 380 -12.87 38.56 18.96
C ALA A 380 -13.57 37.30 19.44
N ALA A 381 -13.59 37.08 20.74
CA ALA A 381 -14.51 36.16 21.37
C ALA A 381 -15.95 36.60 21.18
N ALA A 382 -16.89 35.63 21.19
CA ALA A 382 -18.31 35.89 20.97
C ALA A 382 -18.82 36.95 21.98
N GLY A 383 -19.51 37.96 21.45
CA GLY A 383 -20.04 39.08 22.22
C GLY A 383 -19.14 40.31 22.32
N TYR A 384 -17.89 40.24 21.86
CA TYR A 384 -16.92 41.34 21.90
C TYR A 384 -16.50 41.88 20.52
N GLU A 385 -17.19 41.44 19.46
CA GLU A 385 -16.82 41.74 18.07
C GLU A 385 -16.82 43.23 17.75
N SER A 386 -17.70 44.01 18.40
CA SER A 386 -17.80 45.47 18.26
C SER A 386 -16.90 46.27 19.22
N GLU A 387 -16.31 45.57 20.20
CA GLU A 387 -15.53 46.22 21.28
C GLU A 387 -14.02 45.98 21.16
N ILE A 388 -13.58 45.20 20.16
CA ILE A 388 -12.16 44.98 19.92
C ILE A 388 -11.80 45.47 18.52
N THR A 389 -10.76 46.29 18.44
CA THR A 389 -10.16 46.76 17.19
C THR A 389 -8.82 46.08 16.95
N GLY A 390 -8.36 46.05 15.68
CA GLY A 390 -7.16 45.30 15.27
C GLY A 390 -7.46 43.87 14.88
N LEU A 391 -8.75 43.51 14.68
CA LEU A 391 -9.18 42.23 14.12
C LEU A 391 -8.93 42.23 12.61
N GLY A 392 -8.71 41.02 12.02
CA GLY A 392 -8.51 40.90 10.59
C GLY A 392 -7.58 39.74 10.19
N GLN A 393 -7.08 39.81 8.97
CA GLN A 393 -6.15 38.82 8.40
C GLN A 393 -4.71 39.35 8.54
N TYR A 394 -3.83 38.52 9.06
CA TYR A 394 -2.41 38.82 9.27
C TYR A 394 -1.55 37.66 8.80
N ASN A 395 -0.34 37.95 8.34
CA ASN A 395 0.60 36.88 8.01
C ASN A 395 1.17 36.26 9.30
N GLN A 396 1.53 34.99 9.22
CA GLN A 396 2.28 34.36 10.30
C GLN A 396 3.58 35.16 10.57
N GLY A 397 3.83 35.48 11.82
CA GLY A 397 4.99 36.26 12.26
C GLY A 397 4.73 37.77 12.34
N ASP A 398 3.62 38.29 11.82
CA ASP A 398 3.28 39.72 11.93
C ASP A 398 3.09 40.10 13.39
N GLN A 399 3.46 41.35 13.72
CA GLN A 399 3.16 41.97 15.01
C GLN A 399 1.75 42.57 14.99
N VAL A 400 0.83 41.91 15.66
CA VAL A 400 -0.57 42.32 15.74
C VAL A 400 -0.81 43.08 17.04
N THR A 401 -1.43 44.24 16.95
CA THR A 401 -1.89 45.02 18.13
C THR A 401 -3.41 45.02 18.13
N VAL A 402 -4.00 44.57 19.22
CA VAL A 402 -5.45 44.60 19.43
C VAL A 402 -5.79 45.50 20.62
N THR A 403 -6.91 46.22 20.51
CA THR A 403 -7.31 47.21 21.50
C THR A 403 -8.78 47.02 21.86
N TYR A 404 -9.08 46.98 23.13
CA TYR A 404 -10.44 46.96 23.65
C TYR A 404 -10.99 48.42 23.73
N THR A 405 -12.15 48.64 23.17
CA THR A 405 -12.84 49.94 23.11
C THR A 405 -14.06 50.01 24.01
N GLY A 406 -14.43 48.88 24.62
CA GLY A 406 -15.58 48.80 25.54
C GLY A 406 -15.35 49.56 26.84
N SER A 407 -16.42 49.65 27.65
CA SER A 407 -16.46 50.43 28.89
C SER A 407 -15.99 49.64 30.12
N SER A 408 -15.92 48.31 30.06
CA SER A 408 -15.55 47.47 31.21
C SER A 408 -14.13 47.73 31.70
N THR A 409 -13.95 47.58 33.01
CA THR A 409 -12.63 47.61 33.64
C THR A 409 -11.90 46.31 33.39
N LEU A 410 -10.70 46.40 32.82
CA LEU A 410 -9.87 45.21 32.47
C LEU A 410 -8.81 45.00 33.53
N ASP A 411 -8.31 43.76 33.58
CA ASP A 411 -7.15 43.39 34.39
C ASP A 411 -5.96 44.29 34.02
N SER A 412 -5.41 44.95 35.03
CA SER A 412 -4.33 45.90 34.83
C SER A 412 -3.01 45.24 34.41
N SER A 413 -2.83 43.94 34.64
CA SER A 413 -1.62 43.18 34.26
C SER A 413 -1.69 42.67 32.83
N GLU A 414 -2.82 42.08 32.44
CA GLU A 414 -3.07 41.48 31.13
C GLU A 414 -4.49 41.82 30.64
N PRO A 415 -4.68 43.00 30.01
CA PRO A 415 -6.02 43.49 29.68
C PRO A 415 -6.76 42.64 28.64
N LEU A 416 -6.05 41.94 27.78
CA LEU A 416 -6.61 41.07 26.75
C LEU A 416 -5.80 39.76 26.70
N GLY A 417 -6.50 38.64 26.71
CA GLY A 417 -5.94 37.34 26.44
C GLY A 417 -6.06 36.96 24.96
N ALA A 418 -5.11 36.19 24.42
CA ALA A 418 -5.16 35.68 23.08
C ALA A 418 -4.94 34.16 23.08
N ARG A 419 -5.73 33.39 22.31
CA ARG A 419 -5.61 31.96 22.18
C ARG A 419 -5.77 31.53 20.73
N ILE A 420 -5.04 30.51 20.33
CA ILE A 420 -5.33 29.81 19.08
C ILE A 420 -6.67 29.07 19.25
N GLU A 421 -7.56 29.15 18.25
CA GLU A 421 -8.88 28.52 18.31
C GLU A 421 -8.73 27.00 18.58
N GLY A 422 -9.34 26.54 19.67
CA GLY A 422 -9.23 25.15 20.11
C GLY A 422 -7.89 24.73 20.73
N GLY A 423 -6.97 25.66 21.01
CA GLY A 423 -5.59 25.31 21.38
C GLY A 423 -4.93 26.25 22.40
N SER A 424 -3.64 26.45 22.19
CA SER A 424 -2.68 27.05 23.10
C SER A 424 -2.91 28.56 23.33
N VAL A 425 -2.52 29.03 24.50
CA VAL A 425 -2.43 30.49 24.81
C VAL A 425 -1.32 31.11 23.98
N VAL A 426 -1.60 32.26 23.38
CA VAL A 426 -0.63 33.11 22.69
C VAL A 426 -0.05 34.10 23.67
N SER A 427 1.27 34.18 23.77
CA SER A 427 1.94 35.13 24.64
C SER A 427 1.66 36.55 24.15
N VAL A 428 1.06 37.37 25.01
CA VAL A 428 0.75 38.79 24.72
C VAL A 428 1.68 39.72 25.49
N THR A 429 2.00 40.86 24.90
CA THR A 429 2.74 41.93 25.55
C THR A 429 1.81 43.10 25.72
N LYS A 430 1.63 43.61 26.94
CA LYS A 430 0.83 44.78 27.23
C LYS A 430 1.43 46.04 26.58
N VAL A 431 0.60 46.77 25.85
CA VAL A 431 0.96 48.04 25.19
C VAL A 431 0.35 49.22 25.95
N SER A 432 -0.88 49.08 26.42
CA SER A 432 -1.60 50.09 27.21
C SER A 432 -2.57 49.39 28.19
N ALA A 433 -3.33 50.19 28.98
CA ALA A 433 -4.38 49.67 29.86
C ALA A 433 -5.49 48.88 29.13
N LYS A 434 -5.64 49.04 27.82
CA LYS A 434 -6.66 48.41 26.99
C LYS A 434 -6.09 47.74 25.72
N SER A 435 -4.77 47.67 25.57
CA SER A 435 -4.16 47.14 24.35
C SER A 435 -3.06 46.15 24.65
N VAL A 436 -3.01 45.08 23.83
CA VAL A 436 -1.93 44.10 23.84
C VAL A 436 -1.36 43.88 22.42
N ARG A 437 -0.14 43.43 22.38
CA ARG A 437 0.56 43.04 21.15
C ARG A 437 1.01 41.58 21.24
N PHE A 438 0.91 40.89 20.15
CA PHE A 438 1.45 39.51 20.01
C PHE A 438 1.98 39.28 18.61
N THR A 439 2.81 38.23 18.47
CA THR A 439 3.25 37.75 17.17
C THR A 439 2.23 36.75 16.64
N MET A 440 1.77 36.96 15.42
CA MET A 440 0.74 36.09 14.80
C MET A 440 1.22 34.64 14.65
N PRO A 441 0.60 33.69 15.34
CA PRO A 441 0.96 32.28 15.23
C PRO A 441 0.38 31.63 13.95
N ALA A 442 0.72 30.38 13.70
CA ALA A 442 0.09 29.56 12.64
C ALA A 442 -1.27 29.06 13.14
N GLY A 443 -2.32 29.85 12.98
CA GLY A 443 -3.68 29.51 13.38
C GLY A 443 -4.58 30.72 13.59
N ILE A 444 -5.89 30.45 13.67
CA ILE A 444 -6.88 31.50 14.00
C ILE A 444 -6.72 31.90 15.46
N VAL A 445 -6.54 33.19 15.73
CA VAL A 445 -6.41 33.70 17.09
C VAL A 445 -7.74 34.32 17.54
N VAL A 446 -8.20 33.88 18.69
CA VAL A 446 -9.37 34.45 19.38
C VAL A 446 -8.87 35.32 20.51
N VAL A 447 -9.31 36.58 20.53
CA VAL A 447 -8.97 37.59 21.55
C VAL A 447 -10.16 37.78 22.49
N THR A 448 -9.88 37.75 23.80
CA THR A 448 -10.89 37.89 24.85
C THR A 448 -10.46 38.98 25.83
N PRO A 449 -11.33 39.95 26.21
CA PRO A 449 -11.05 40.85 27.30
C PRO A 449 -10.97 40.11 28.64
N ASN A 450 -9.98 40.43 29.46
CA ASN A 450 -9.88 39.95 30.83
C ASN A 450 -10.55 40.99 31.74
N GLU A 451 -11.86 40.83 31.91
CA GLU A 451 -12.64 41.74 32.77
C GLU A 451 -12.36 41.45 34.25
N TYR A 452 -12.23 42.52 35.01
CA TYR A 452 -12.10 42.42 36.45
C TYR A 452 -13.50 42.06 37.02
N MET A 453 -13.65 40.89 37.58
CA MET A 453 -14.84 40.55 38.38
C MET A 453 -14.65 41.18 39.76
N GLU A 454 -15.47 42.20 40.13
CA GLU A 454 -15.58 42.73 41.51
C GLU A 454 -16.17 41.68 42.46
#